data_4bcc894814e8b3334576611bf01b5e60
#
_entry.id   4bcc894814e8b3334576611bf01b5e60
#
_cell.length_a   1.000
_cell.length_b   1.000
_cell.length_c   1.000
_cell.angle_alpha   90.00
_cell.angle_beta   90.00
_cell.angle_gamma   90.00
#
_symmetry.space_group_name_H-M   'P 1'
#
loop_
_entity.id
_entity.type
_entity.pdbx_description
1 polymer ?
#
loop_
_entity_poly.entity_id
_entity_poly.type
_entity_poly.pdbx_seq_one_letter_code
_entity_poly.pdbx_strand_id
1 'polypeptide(L)'
;TDNAANKVKNNDTIITHYMNWQDYDGKSYQGKFWTKKSEYIQSNIYKNTLSLNEGVNYDKIIYLLKENDKQKLNGIYQMFDKLMSNQKLTKSHFAEIIVSFIQHIPYAAILPLDCNPLSYQDDFLRKYLSSPEAKCNAFQKFGINTPVEFMTNLNGDCDTRTLLLYTILSHYDYDVTLLSSDYYRHSLLGINLPYEGTVYEYQNQRY
;
A
#
# COMPACT_ATOMS: atom_id res chain seq x y z
N THR A 1 7.66 -15.50 -49.48
CA THR A 1 8.61 -15.52 -48.34
C THR A 1 7.92 -14.87 -47.14
N ASP A 2 7.30 -15.77 -46.37
CA ASP A 2 6.50 -15.41 -45.20
C ASP A 2 7.43 -15.02 -44.02
N ASN A 3 7.36 -13.77 -43.61
CA ASN A 3 7.88 -13.32 -42.34
C ASN A 3 6.87 -13.65 -41.25
N ALA A 4 6.96 -14.84 -40.68
CA ALA A 4 6.32 -15.23 -39.44
C ALA A 4 7.03 -14.48 -38.30
N ALA A 5 6.56 -13.28 -37.97
CA ALA A 5 6.94 -12.60 -36.75
C ALA A 5 6.50 -13.46 -35.57
N ASN A 6 7.44 -14.16 -34.96
CA ASN A 6 7.29 -14.89 -33.70
C ASN A 6 6.78 -13.91 -32.63
N LYS A 7 5.46 -13.83 -32.39
CA LYS A 7 4.86 -13.25 -31.19
C LYS A 7 5.27 -14.18 -30.04
N VAL A 8 6.39 -13.91 -29.42
CA VAL A 8 6.69 -14.44 -28.08
C VAL A 8 5.56 -13.90 -27.18
N LYS A 9 4.59 -14.75 -26.88
CA LYS A 9 3.64 -14.52 -25.77
C LYS A 9 4.49 -14.48 -24.50
N ASN A 10 4.84 -13.31 -24.06
CA ASN A 10 5.44 -13.11 -22.74
C ASN A 10 4.36 -13.46 -21.72
N ASN A 11 4.26 -14.75 -21.35
CA ASN A 11 3.37 -15.22 -20.31
C ASN A 11 3.99 -14.76 -18.96
N ASP A 12 3.53 -13.59 -18.50
CA ASP A 12 3.92 -13.10 -17.18
C ASP A 12 3.38 -14.03 -16.09
N THR A 13 4.17 -14.26 -15.06
CA THR A 13 3.74 -15.04 -13.90
C THR A 13 2.75 -14.23 -13.08
N ILE A 14 1.55 -14.76 -12.93
CA ILE A 14 0.48 -14.18 -12.12
C ILE A 14 0.54 -14.76 -10.71
N ILE A 15 0.65 -13.89 -9.71
CA ILE A 15 0.58 -14.24 -8.30
C ILE A 15 -0.84 -13.91 -7.83
N THR A 16 -1.58 -14.92 -7.40
CA THR A 16 -3.00 -14.78 -7.04
C THR A 16 -3.19 -14.96 -5.55
N HIS A 17 -4.02 -14.12 -4.97
CA HIS A 17 -4.42 -14.15 -3.57
C HIS A 17 -5.94 -14.25 -3.41
N TYR A 18 -6.36 -14.87 -2.31
CA TYR A 18 -7.73 -14.92 -1.85
C TYR A 18 -7.78 -14.35 -0.45
N MET A 19 -8.70 -13.45 -0.19
CA MET A 19 -8.81 -12.80 1.10
C MET A 19 -10.26 -12.71 1.54
N ASN A 20 -10.49 -12.97 2.85
CA ASN A 20 -11.74 -12.72 3.52
C ASN A 20 -11.48 -11.65 4.57
N TRP A 21 -12.36 -10.66 4.67
CA TRP A 21 -12.26 -9.60 5.68
C TRP A 21 -13.64 -9.12 6.11
N GLN A 22 -13.69 -8.29 7.12
CA GLN A 22 -14.92 -7.63 7.58
C GLN A 22 -14.73 -6.11 7.56
N ASP A 23 -15.79 -5.38 7.23
CA ASP A 23 -15.82 -3.94 7.46
C ASP A 23 -16.08 -3.63 8.95
N TYR A 24 -16.17 -2.34 9.28
CA TYR A 24 -16.38 -1.90 10.67
C TYR A 24 -17.75 -2.21 11.23
N ASP A 25 -18.74 -2.46 10.36
CA ASP A 25 -20.09 -2.91 10.74
C ASP A 25 -20.17 -4.45 10.91
N GLY A 26 -19.07 -5.16 10.70
CA GLY A 26 -18.98 -6.62 10.81
C GLY A 26 -19.51 -7.38 9.59
N LYS A 27 -19.80 -6.69 8.49
CA LYS A 27 -20.19 -7.34 7.23
C LYS A 27 -18.96 -7.99 6.59
N SER A 28 -19.12 -9.26 6.25
CA SER A 28 -18.04 -10.05 5.64
C SER A 28 -17.96 -9.86 4.14
N TYR A 29 -16.73 -9.77 3.66
CA TYR A 29 -16.37 -9.71 2.24
C TYR A 29 -15.37 -10.79 1.90
N GLN A 30 -15.35 -11.17 0.63
CA GLN A 30 -14.35 -12.05 0.07
C GLN A 30 -13.89 -11.51 -1.28
N GLY A 31 -12.60 -11.64 -1.56
CA GLY A 31 -12.03 -11.16 -2.80
C GLY A 31 -10.92 -12.05 -3.32
N LYS A 32 -10.84 -12.13 -4.65
CA LYS A 32 -9.72 -12.71 -5.38
C LYS A 32 -9.06 -11.59 -6.17
N PHE A 33 -7.77 -11.39 -5.98
CA PHE A 33 -6.98 -10.45 -6.73
C PHE A 33 -5.64 -11.05 -7.16
N TRP A 34 -4.93 -10.34 -7.99
CA TRP A 34 -3.65 -10.80 -8.52
C TRP A 34 -2.68 -9.63 -8.74
N THR A 35 -1.41 -9.97 -8.73
CA THR A 35 -0.30 -9.11 -9.16
C THR A 35 0.53 -9.85 -10.21
N LYS A 36 1.30 -9.11 -11.01
CA LYS A 36 2.23 -9.70 -11.97
C LYS A 36 3.64 -9.69 -11.41
N LYS A 37 4.37 -10.78 -11.60
CA LYS A 37 5.77 -10.88 -11.18
C LYS A 37 6.64 -9.83 -11.85
N SER A 38 6.38 -9.51 -13.12
CA SER A 38 7.12 -8.46 -13.84
C SER A 38 6.88 -7.08 -13.22
N GLU A 39 5.63 -6.75 -12.82
CA GLU A 39 5.29 -5.50 -12.17
C GLU A 39 5.95 -5.37 -10.78
N TYR A 40 5.98 -6.47 -10.02
CA TYR A 40 6.72 -6.55 -8.75
C TYR A 40 8.22 -6.24 -8.94
N ILE A 41 8.87 -6.89 -9.90
CA ILE A 41 10.29 -6.68 -10.19
C ILE A 41 10.54 -5.23 -10.63
N GLN A 42 9.70 -4.68 -11.51
CA GLN A 42 9.82 -3.29 -11.98
C GLN A 42 9.67 -2.28 -10.84
N SER A 43 8.69 -2.48 -9.95
CA SER A 43 8.48 -1.62 -8.79
C SER A 43 9.67 -1.66 -7.83
N ASN A 44 10.21 -2.85 -7.55
CA ASN A 44 11.40 -3.00 -6.72
C ASN A 44 12.63 -2.32 -7.36
N ILE A 45 12.87 -2.53 -8.65
CA ILE A 45 13.95 -1.87 -9.37
C ILE A 45 13.78 -0.35 -9.30
N TYR A 46 12.59 0.18 -9.59
CA TYR A 46 12.32 1.61 -9.54
C TYR A 46 12.61 2.18 -8.14
N LYS A 47 12.08 1.57 -7.06
CA LYS A 47 12.39 1.97 -5.68
C LYS A 47 13.91 2.03 -5.45
N ASN A 48 14.66 1.08 -5.98
CA ASN A 48 16.12 1.01 -5.82
C ASN A 48 16.89 2.06 -6.63
N THR A 49 16.30 2.69 -7.64
CA THR A 49 16.91 3.83 -8.36
C THR A 49 16.74 5.16 -7.62
N LEU A 50 15.74 5.30 -6.75
CA LEU A 50 15.49 6.54 -6.02
C LEU A 50 16.59 6.80 -4.98
N SER A 51 16.80 8.07 -4.63
CA SER A 51 17.75 8.47 -3.59
C SER A 51 17.22 9.71 -2.85
N LEU A 52 17.46 9.77 -1.55
CA LEU A 52 17.27 10.99 -0.77
C LEU A 52 18.44 11.94 -1.05
N ASN A 53 18.13 13.16 -1.48
CA ASN A 53 19.11 14.22 -1.75
C ASN A 53 18.47 15.60 -1.58
N GLU A 54 19.20 16.68 -1.84
CA GLU A 54 18.63 18.03 -1.85
C GLU A 54 17.47 18.12 -2.86
N GLY A 55 16.24 18.38 -2.35
CA GLY A 55 15.00 18.46 -3.12
C GLY A 55 14.21 17.14 -3.29
N VAL A 56 14.72 16.01 -2.77
CA VAL A 56 13.99 14.74 -2.71
C VAL A 56 13.98 14.24 -1.27
N ASN A 57 12.96 14.65 -0.52
CA ASN A 57 12.68 14.17 0.82
C ASN A 57 11.85 12.87 0.81
N TYR A 58 11.54 12.36 2.00
CA TYR A 58 10.75 11.13 2.15
C TYR A 58 9.35 11.24 1.54
N ASP A 59 8.65 12.37 1.71
CA ASP A 59 7.32 12.60 1.13
C ASP A 59 7.35 12.55 -0.40
N LYS A 60 8.42 13.08 -1.01
CA LYS A 60 8.63 12.96 -2.45
C LYS A 60 8.86 11.52 -2.89
N ILE A 61 9.57 10.72 -2.11
CA ILE A 61 9.73 9.27 -2.36
C ILE A 61 8.35 8.59 -2.34
N ILE A 62 7.54 8.83 -1.32
CA ILE A 62 6.17 8.28 -1.22
C ILE A 62 5.34 8.63 -2.46
N TYR A 63 5.35 9.90 -2.86
CA TYR A 63 4.65 10.35 -4.07
C TYR A 63 5.15 9.63 -5.34
N LEU A 64 6.46 9.49 -5.52
CA LEU A 64 7.06 8.83 -6.67
C LEU A 64 6.72 7.33 -6.73
N LEU A 65 6.73 6.64 -5.59
CA LEU A 65 6.34 5.23 -5.49
C LEU A 65 4.87 5.03 -5.84
N LYS A 66 3.98 5.91 -5.35
CA LYS A 66 2.56 5.92 -5.72
C LYS A 66 2.39 6.07 -7.24
N GLU A 67 3.01 7.11 -7.83
CA GLU A 67 2.87 7.40 -9.26
C GLU A 67 3.41 6.26 -10.14
N ASN A 68 4.50 5.61 -9.71
CA ASN A 68 5.07 4.47 -10.44
C ASN A 68 4.15 3.24 -10.43
N ASP A 69 3.42 3.02 -9.34
CA ASP A 69 2.68 1.77 -9.13
C ASP A 69 1.16 1.88 -9.38
N LYS A 70 0.59 3.09 -9.44
CA LYS A 70 -0.85 3.30 -9.59
C LYS A 70 -1.49 2.61 -10.80
N GLN A 71 -0.73 2.34 -11.86
CA GLN A 71 -1.21 1.64 -13.05
C GLN A 71 -0.90 0.13 -13.04
N LYS A 72 -0.24 -0.38 -11.99
CA LYS A 72 0.20 -1.78 -11.87
C LYS A 72 -0.68 -2.61 -10.93
N LEU A 73 -1.72 -2.02 -10.33
CA LEU A 73 -2.61 -2.67 -9.37
C LEU A 73 -3.92 -3.19 -10.01
N ASN A 74 -3.91 -3.50 -11.29
CA ASN A 74 -5.11 -3.86 -12.04
C ASN A 74 -5.90 -5.02 -11.41
N GLY A 75 -5.23 -6.02 -10.83
CA GLY A 75 -5.90 -7.15 -10.18
C GLY A 75 -6.69 -6.75 -8.94
N ILE A 76 -6.19 -5.75 -8.20
CA ILE A 76 -6.85 -5.18 -7.02
C ILE A 76 -8.02 -4.29 -7.44
N TYR A 77 -7.83 -3.44 -8.43
CA TYR A 77 -8.90 -2.59 -8.95
C TYR A 77 -10.07 -3.41 -9.48
N GLN A 78 -9.80 -4.45 -10.28
CA GLN A 78 -10.85 -5.36 -10.76
C GLN A 78 -11.63 -6.05 -9.64
N MET A 79 -10.98 -6.37 -8.52
CA MET A 79 -11.66 -6.91 -7.34
C MET A 79 -12.61 -5.88 -6.72
N PHE A 80 -12.14 -4.65 -6.50
CA PHE A 80 -12.97 -3.58 -5.92
C PHE A 80 -14.09 -3.11 -6.86
N ASP A 81 -13.83 -3.04 -8.18
CA ASP A 81 -14.85 -2.71 -9.19
C ASP A 81 -16.01 -3.71 -9.17
N LYS A 82 -15.70 -5.01 -9.02
CA LYS A 82 -16.73 -6.05 -8.86
C LYS A 82 -17.54 -5.89 -7.58
N LEU A 83 -16.90 -5.52 -6.48
CA LEU A 83 -17.60 -5.25 -5.22
C LEU A 83 -18.53 -4.05 -5.36
N MET A 84 -18.06 -2.98 -5.99
CA MET A 84 -18.82 -1.76 -6.22
C MET A 84 -20.02 -1.99 -7.16
N SER A 85 -19.83 -2.76 -8.24
CA SER A 85 -20.90 -3.06 -9.21
C SER A 85 -22.00 -3.96 -8.66
N ASN A 86 -21.67 -4.84 -7.71
CA ASN A 86 -22.60 -5.79 -7.10
C ASN A 86 -23.43 -5.18 -5.95
N GLN A 87 -23.07 -4.01 -5.47
CA GLN A 87 -23.69 -3.36 -4.32
C GLN A 87 -23.89 -1.85 -4.60
N LYS A 88 -25.00 -1.29 -4.16
CA LYS A 88 -25.22 0.17 -4.18
C LYS A 88 -24.46 0.80 -3.00
N LEU A 89 -23.15 0.95 -3.14
CA LEU A 89 -22.30 1.54 -2.10
C LEU A 89 -22.30 3.06 -2.18
N THR A 90 -22.34 3.71 -1.04
CA THR A 90 -21.96 5.13 -0.96
C THR A 90 -20.46 5.29 -1.11
N LYS A 91 -20.01 6.49 -1.46
CA LYS A 91 -18.56 6.79 -1.57
C LYS A 91 -17.86 6.53 -0.22
N SER A 92 -18.48 6.93 0.90
CA SER A 92 -17.91 6.68 2.24
C SER A 92 -17.79 5.19 2.56
N HIS A 93 -18.84 4.41 2.34
CA HIS A 93 -18.82 2.97 2.64
C HIS A 93 -17.81 2.21 1.73
N PHE A 94 -17.66 2.64 0.48
CA PHE A 94 -16.64 2.05 -0.39
C PHE A 94 -15.22 2.34 0.10
N ALA A 95 -14.94 3.56 0.59
CA ALA A 95 -13.66 3.87 1.23
C ALA A 95 -13.42 2.99 2.47
N GLU A 96 -14.44 2.77 3.32
CA GLU A 96 -14.34 1.88 4.49
C GLU A 96 -14.00 0.43 4.10
N ILE A 97 -14.60 -0.09 3.03
CA ILE A 97 -14.29 -1.43 2.52
C ILE A 97 -12.83 -1.53 2.10
N ILE A 98 -12.29 -0.50 1.42
CA ILE A 98 -10.87 -0.45 1.03
C ILE A 98 -9.97 -0.39 2.27
N VAL A 99 -10.29 0.48 3.23
CA VAL A 99 -9.50 0.64 4.46
C VAL A 99 -9.50 -0.65 5.28
N SER A 100 -10.67 -1.24 5.52
CA SER A 100 -10.79 -2.48 6.28
C SER A 100 -10.08 -3.66 5.61
N PHE A 101 -10.13 -3.76 4.27
CA PHE A 101 -9.36 -4.74 3.50
C PHE A 101 -7.85 -4.61 3.77
N ILE A 102 -7.29 -3.40 3.69
CA ILE A 102 -5.86 -3.18 3.89
C ILE A 102 -5.45 -3.40 5.34
N GLN A 103 -6.31 -3.01 6.30
CA GLN A 103 -6.05 -3.25 7.72
C GLN A 103 -6.12 -4.73 8.11
N HIS A 104 -6.84 -5.55 7.36
CA HIS A 104 -6.89 -6.99 7.57
C HIS A 104 -5.60 -7.72 7.18
N ILE A 105 -4.76 -7.13 6.32
CA ILE A 105 -3.46 -7.70 5.94
C ILE A 105 -2.54 -7.72 7.17
N PRO A 106 -1.80 -8.80 7.45
CA PRO A 106 -0.92 -8.90 8.62
C PRO A 106 0.12 -7.77 8.69
N TYR A 107 0.38 -7.28 9.90
CA TYR A 107 1.46 -6.31 10.15
C TYR A 107 2.83 -7.01 10.08
N ALA A 108 3.79 -6.34 9.45
CA ALA A 108 5.20 -6.68 9.51
C ALA A 108 6.02 -5.39 9.44
N ALA A 109 7.05 -5.26 10.25
CA ALA A 109 7.97 -4.14 10.16
C ALA A 109 8.77 -4.21 8.84
N ILE A 110 8.79 -3.14 8.09
CA ILE A 110 9.54 -3.02 6.83
C ILE A 110 10.77 -2.16 7.11
N LEU A 111 11.93 -2.77 7.09
CA LEU A 111 13.12 -2.18 7.70
C LEU A 111 14.27 -2.00 6.71
N PRO A 112 15.02 -0.87 6.80
CA PRO A 112 16.17 -0.63 5.94
C PRO A 112 17.41 -1.45 6.34
N LEU A 113 17.48 -1.91 7.58
CA LEU A 113 18.54 -2.77 8.11
C LEU A 113 18.00 -4.19 8.34
N ASP A 114 18.75 -5.00 9.08
CA ASP A 114 18.34 -6.32 9.51
C ASP A 114 17.17 -6.31 10.53
N CYS A 115 16.65 -7.48 10.90
CA CYS A 115 15.59 -7.61 11.89
C CYS A 115 16.10 -7.76 13.33
N ASN A 116 17.37 -7.43 13.60
CA ASN A 116 17.92 -7.48 14.94
C ASN A 116 17.47 -6.25 15.75
N PRO A 117 16.80 -6.42 16.91
CA PRO A 117 16.40 -5.30 17.77
C PRO A 117 17.55 -4.36 18.14
N LEU A 118 18.77 -4.87 18.24
CA LEU A 118 19.96 -4.11 18.61
C LEU A 118 20.45 -3.15 17.51
N SER A 119 19.99 -3.35 16.27
CA SER A 119 20.32 -2.46 15.14
C SER A 119 19.56 -1.14 15.15
N TYR A 120 18.61 -0.95 16.09
CA TYR A 120 17.71 0.21 16.14
C TYR A 120 17.81 0.96 17.46
N GLN A 121 17.66 2.29 17.39
CA GLN A 121 17.59 3.17 18.57
C GLN A 121 16.14 3.37 19.07
N ASP A 122 15.15 3.06 18.26
CA ASP A 122 13.74 3.23 18.55
C ASP A 122 13.23 2.17 19.52
N ASP A 123 12.70 2.60 20.66
CA ASP A 123 12.26 1.71 21.74
C ASP A 123 11.04 0.87 21.35
N PHE A 124 10.11 1.44 20.57
CA PHE A 124 8.95 0.69 20.06
C PHE A 124 9.41 -0.42 19.13
N LEU A 125 10.26 -0.10 18.16
CA LEU A 125 10.77 -1.07 17.19
C LEU A 125 11.62 -2.15 17.86
N ARG A 126 12.49 -1.78 18.81
CA ARG A 126 13.26 -2.76 19.60
C ARG A 126 12.34 -3.71 20.37
N LYS A 127 11.32 -3.18 21.03
CA LYS A 127 10.34 -3.98 21.78
C LYS A 127 9.56 -4.90 20.85
N TYR A 128 9.08 -4.37 19.71
CA TYR A 128 8.37 -5.15 18.70
C TYR A 128 9.24 -6.30 18.18
N LEU A 129 10.46 -6.03 17.72
CA LEU A 129 11.37 -7.04 17.15
C LEU A 129 11.86 -8.08 18.19
N SER A 130 11.78 -7.77 19.47
CA SER A 130 12.10 -8.72 20.56
C SER A 130 10.98 -9.73 20.81
N SER A 131 9.79 -9.52 20.25
CA SER A 131 8.69 -10.45 20.36
C SER A 131 8.89 -11.68 19.47
N PRO A 132 8.64 -12.91 19.94
CA PRO A 132 8.71 -14.12 19.11
C PRO A 132 7.74 -14.12 17.91
N GLU A 133 6.68 -13.33 17.99
CA GLU A 133 5.64 -13.21 16.95
C GLU A 133 5.93 -12.10 15.95
N ALA A 134 6.99 -11.32 16.17
CA ALA A 134 7.33 -10.21 15.30
C ALA A 134 7.62 -10.68 13.87
N LYS A 135 6.96 -10.05 12.92
CA LYS A 135 7.23 -10.23 11.49
C LYS A 135 8.02 -9.04 10.98
N CYS A 136 9.06 -9.31 10.21
CA CYS A 136 9.95 -8.29 9.71
C CYS A 136 10.45 -8.63 8.32
N ASN A 137 10.51 -7.63 7.44
CA ASN A 137 11.18 -7.66 6.15
C ASN A 137 12.42 -6.75 6.21
N ALA A 138 13.59 -7.36 6.27
CA ALA A 138 14.86 -6.67 6.33
C ALA A 138 15.31 -6.11 4.98
N PHE A 139 16.25 -5.17 5.02
CA PHE A 139 16.98 -4.62 3.86
C PHE A 139 16.07 -4.01 2.78
N GLN A 140 14.96 -3.42 3.22
CA GLN A 140 14.06 -2.70 2.32
C GLN A 140 14.49 -1.24 2.21
N LYS A 141 14.80 -0.79 1.01
CA LYS A 141 15.19 0.59 0.76
C LYS A 141 14.12 1.56 1.29
N PHE A 142 14.54 2.58 2.01
CA PHE A 142 13.71 3.56 2.73
C PHE A 142 12.82 2.97 3.85
N GLY A 143 12.93 1.69 4.19
CA GLY A 143 12.06 1.04 5.16
C GLY A 143 10.60 0.97 4.69
N ILE A 144 10.34 0.78 3.41
CA ILE A 144 8.98 0.74 2.86
C ILE A 144 8.85 -0.26 1.71
N ASN A 145 7.70 -0.92 1.62
CA ASN A 145 7.30 -1.65 0.42
C ASN A 145 6.55 -0.73 -0.53
N THR A 146 6.75 -0.89 -1.83
CA THR A 146 5.90 -0.23 -2.83
C THR A 146 4.48 -0.82 -2.80
N PRO A 147 3.46 -0.14 -3.36
CA PRO A 147 2.10 -0.69 -3.45
C PRO A 147 2.03 -2.09 -4.08
N VAL A 148 2.79 -2.34 -5.15
CA VAL A 148 2.83 -3.65 -5.81
C VAL A 148 3.55 -4.69 -4.94
N GLU A 149 4.67 -4.32 -4.28
CA GLU A 149 5.37 -5.22 -3.36
C GLU A 149 4.46 -5.63 -2.20
N PHE A 150 3.73 -4.68 -1.61
CA PHE A 150 2.81 -4.95 -0.52
C PHE A 150 1.68 -5.90 -0.95
N MET A 151 1.03 -5.63 -2.09
CA MET A 151 -0.04 -6.49 -2.59
C MET A 151 0.44 -7.86 -3.07
N THR A 152 1.72 -8.00 -3.37
CA THR A 152 2.32 -9.28 -3.74
C THR A 152 2.70 -10.11 -2.51
N ASN A 153 3.22 -9.48 -1.47
CA ASN A 153 3.75 -10.16 -0.28
C ASN A 153 2.75 -10.24 0.88
N LEU A 154 1.70 -9.41 0.88
CA LEU A 154 0.66 -9.30 1.91
C LEU A 154 1.21 -9.10 3.31
N ASN A 155 2.19 -8.21 3.44
CA ASN A 155 2.72 -7.78 4.72
C ASN A 155 3.28 -6.35 4.62
N GLY A 156 3.07 -5.56 5.65
CA GLY A 156 3.51 -4.17 5.69
C GLY A 156 3.22 -3.48 7.01
N ASP A 157 3.94 -2.41 7.24
CA ASP A 157 3.81 -1.51 8.38
C ASP A 157 2.88 -0.31 8.09
N CYS A 158 2.88 0.68 8.96
CA CYS A 158 2.02 1.86 8.82
C CYS A 158 2.30 2.65 7.54
N ASP A 159 3.58 2.90 7.22
CA ASP A 159 3.96 3.68 6.04
C ASP A 159 3.58 2.97 4.74
N THR A 160 3.86 1.68 4.66
CA THR A 160 3.51 0.82 3.53
C THR A 160 1.98 0.77 3.31
N ARG A 161 1.20 0.65 4.40
CA ARG A 161 -0.28 0.64 4.34
C ARG A 161 -0.83 1.99 3.90
N THR A 162 -0.28 3.07 4.46
CA THR A 162 -0.68 4.44 4.12
C THR A 162 -0.38 4.74 2.65
N LEU A 163 0.78 4.33 2.13
CA LEU A 163 1.13 4.45 0.72
C LEU A 163 0.16 3.68 -0.19
N LEU A 164 -0.21 2.45 0.17
CA LEU A 164 -1.17 1.67 -0.62
C LEU A 164 -2.56 2.31 -0.59
N LEU A 165 -3.05 2.75 0.59
CA LEU A 165 -4.32 3.48 0.73
C LEU A 165 -4.33 4.73 -0.15
N TYR A 166 -3.26 5.53 -0.08
CA TYR A 166 -3.10 6.72 -0.91
C TYR A 166 -3.19 6.39 -2.41
N THR A 167 -2.56 5.28 -2.81
CA THR A 167 -2.55 4.84 -4.22
C THR A 167 -3.94 4.40 -4.69
N ILE A 168 -4.61 3.53 -3.92
CA ILE A 168 -5.92 2.97 -4.30
C ILE A 168 -7.02 4.03 -4.23
N LEU A 169 -7.09 4.82 -3.16
CA LEU A 169 -8.12 5.84 -3.02
C LEU A 169 -7.97 6.95 -4.06
N SER A 170 -6.72 7.35 -4.40
CA SER A 170 -6.48 8.28 -5.51
C SER A 170 -6.91 7.72 -6.87
N HIS A 171 -6.85 6.40 -7.08
CA HIS A 171 -7.35 5.77 -8.30
C HIS A 171 -8.88 5.88 -8.43
N TYR A 172 -9.60 5.88 -7.32
CA TYR A 172 -11.06 6.03 -7.27
C TYR A 172 -11.52 7.49 -7.06
N ASP A 173 -10.66 8.46 -7.39
CA ASP A 173 -10.98 9.90 -7.33
C ASP A 173 -11.42 10.38 -5.94
N TYR A 174 -10.84 9.81 -4.88
CA TYR A 174 -10.93 10.38 -3.55
C TYR A 174 -9.90 11.49 -3.38
N ASP A 175 -10.32 12.58 -2.76
CA ASP A 175 -9.43 13.63 -2.31
C ASP A 175 -8.76 13.18 -1.02
N VAL A 176 -7.49 12.83 -1.11
CA VAL A 176 -6.70 12.23 -0.03
C VAL A 176 -5.38 12.95 0.16
N THR A 177 -4.94 13.02 1.40
CA THR A 177 -3.65 13.60 1.78
C THR A 177 -2.87 12.68 2.73
N LEU A 178 -1.55 12.77 2.67
CA LEU A 178 -0.68 12.10 3.63
C LEU A 178 -0.43 13.01 4.83
N LEU A 179 -0.59 12.47 6.01
CA LEU A 179 -0.29 13.12 7.27
C LEU A 179 0.85 12.34 7.94
N SER A 180 1.99 12.97 8.12
CA SER A 180 3.13 12.39 8.81
C SER A 180 3.47 13.19 10.07
N SER A 181 3.92 12.52 11.12
CA SER A 181 4.35 13.12 12.36
C SER A 181 5.67 12.52 12.80
N ASP A 182 6.72 13.33 12.79
CA ASP A 182 8.02 12.94 13.33
C ASP A 182 7.96 12.67 14.84
N TYR A 183 7.09 13.40 15.56
CA TYR A 183 6.89 13.22 16.99
C TYR A 183 6.28 11.85 17.33
N TYR A 184 5.22 11.46 16.61
CA TYR A 184 4.57 10.16 16.81
C TYR A 184 5.19 9.04 15.98
N ARG A 185 6.13 9.35 15.09
CA ARG A 185 6.73 8.41 14.13
C ARG A 185 5.67 7.56 13.45
N HIS A 186 4.66 8.22 12.95
CA HIS A 186 3.48 7.57 12.40
C HIS A 186 2.97 8.32 11.18
N SER A 187 2.54 7.55 10.19
CA SER A 187 1.90 8.06 8.98
C SER A 187 0.43 7.68 8.97
N LEU A 188 -0.41 8.65 8.64
CA LEU A 188 -1.85 8.52 8.50
C LEU A 188 -2.28 8.99 7.12
N LEU A 189 -3.45 8.54 6.68
CA LEU A 189 -4.14 9.08 5.53
C LEU A 189 -5.30 9.94 5.98
N GLY A 190 -5.34 11.19 5.51
CA GLY A 190 -6.52 12.02 5.56
C GLY A 190 -7.37 11.80 4.32
N ILE A 191 -8.68 11.78 4.47
CA ILE A 191 -9.62 11.65 3.37
C ILE A 191 -10.73 12.69 3.49
N ASN A 192 -10.96 13.45 2.43
CA ASN A 192 -12.03 14.45 2.38
C ASN A 192 -13.38 13.76 2.07
N LEU A 193 -14.09 13.40 3.12
CA LEU A 193 -15.42 12.80 3.06
C LEU A 193 -16.36 13.48 4.07
N PRO A 194 -17.68 13.51 3.81
CA PRO A 194 -18.66 14.04 4.75
C PRO A 194 -18.89 13.05 5.92
N TYR A 195 -17.88 12.93 6.77
CA TYR A 195 -17.87 12.02 7.92
C TYR A 195 -17.62 12.81 9.22
N GLU A 196 -18.14 12.33 10.34
CA GLU A 196 -17.79 12.85 11.65
C GLU A 196 -16.48 12.20 12.13
N GLY A 197 -15.56 12.99 12.67
CA GLY A 197 -14.28 12.49 13.15
C GLY A 197 -13.29 13.59 13.46
N THR A 198 -12.07 13.20 13.76
CA THR A 198 -10.95 14.13 13.90
C THR A 198 -10.61 14.69 12.52
N VAL A 199 -10.54 16.01 12.44
CA VAL A 199 -10.35 16.74 11.19
C VAL A 199 -9.00 17.43 11.19
N TYR A 200 -8.28 17.30 10.09
CA TYR A 200 -7.12 18.09 9.75
C TYR A 200 -7.47 19.06 8.61
N GLU A 201 -7.23 20.34 8.81
CA GLU A 201 -7.50 21.37 7.80
C GLU A 201 -6.21 21.75 7.06
N TYR A 202 -6.22 21.64 5.74
CA TYR A 202 -5.11 22.03 4.88
C TYR A 202 -5.65 22.67 3.60
N GLN A 203 -5.15 23.86 3.24
CA GLN A 203 -5.57 24.63 2.04
C GLN A 203 -7.10 24.75 1.90
N ASN A 204 -7.80 25.04 2.99
CA ASN A 204 -9.26 25.14 3.07
C ASN A 204 -10.02 23.83 2.75
N GLN A 205 -9.35 22.70 2.78
CA GLN A 205 -9.96 21.36 2.68
C GLN A 205 -9.90 20.68 4.05
N ARG A 206 -10.87 19.80 4.31
CA ARG A 206 -10.98 19.02 5.56
C ARG A 206 -10.73 17.55 5.24
N TYR A 207 -9.79 16.96 5.97
CA TYR A 207 -9.37 15.57 5.81
C TYR A 207 -9.53 14.78 7.09
#